data_6a033489512574189fb305cf65cff693
#
_entry.id   6a033489512574189fb305cf65cff693
#
_cell.length_a   1.000
_cell.length_b   1.000
_cell.length_c   1.000
_cell.angle_alpha   90.00
_cell.angle_beta   90.00
_cell.angle_gamma   90.00
#
_symmetry.space_group_name_H-M   'P 1'
#
loop_
_entity.id
_entity.type
_entity.pdbx_description
1 polymer ?
#
loop_
_entity_poly.entity_id
_entity_poly.type
_entity_poly.pdbx_seq_one_letter_code
_entity_poly.pdbx_strand_id
1 'polypeptide(L)'
;MERQVRGWTCSAAATDWLLRATGLDPYSTREKVVAELGYPGCIDEYSGLKDSRCIQRVIEQYDVRARQEWVGWERALQLARSTALILNSTSWYHFVAVRGLTEIGDLWIANSAPLYQAVGEVITRRDWDRLPGWQAIYIVND
;
A
#
# COMPACT_ATOMS: atom_id res chain seq x y z
N MET A 1 1.69 9.23 -9.01
CA MET A 1 2.15 8.98 -7.63
C MET A 1 3.53 9.57 -7.42
N GLU A 2 3.75 10.16 -6.28
CA GLU A 2 5.06 10.64 -5.87
C GLU A 2 6.06 9.49 -5.77
N ARG A 3 7.26 9.67 -6.33
CA ARG A 3 8.33 8.70 -6.10
C ARG A 3 8.89 8.89 -4.71
N GLN A 4 9.14 7.79 -4.02
CA GLN A 4 9.83 7.88 -2.74
C GLN A 4 11.29 8.26 -2.99
N VAL A 5 11.75 9.25 -2.24
CA VAL A 5 13.13 9.72 -2.29
C VAL A 5 14.01 8.88 -1.36
N ARG A 6 13.39 8.32 -0.32
CA ARG A 6 14.06 7.54 0.73
C ARG A 6 13.42 6.17 0.79
N GLY A 7 14.25 5.12 0.87
CA GLY A 7 13.77 3.73 0.88
C GLY A 7 12.85 3.36 2.03
N TRP A 8 12.81 4.16 3.09
CA TRP A 8 11.99 3.87 4.26
C TRP A 8 10.57 4.45 4.18
N THR A 9 10.24 5.22 3.16
CA THR A 9 8.94 5.91 3.07
C THR A 9 7.92 5.28 2.13
N CYS A 10 8.13 4.03 1.69
CA CYS A 10 7.21 3.38 0.75
C CYS A 10 5.79 3.23 1.31
N SER A 11 5.65 2.95 2.61
CA SER A 11 4.35 2.84 3.25
C SER A 11 3.61 4.18 3.25
N ALA A 12 4.32 5.27 3.51
CA ALA A 12 3.74 6.61 3.48
C ALA A 12 3.34 7.01 2.05
N ALA A 13 4.16 6.68 1.06
CA ALA A 13 3.84 6.97 -0.34
C ALA A 13 2.60 6.19 -0.81
N ALA A 14 2.48 4.92 -0.44
CA ALA A 14 1.32 4.10 -0.78
C ALA A 14 0.04 4.63 -0.09
N THR A 15 0.14 4.99 1.18
CA THR A 15 -0.99 5.53 1.94
C THR A 15 -1.41 6.89 1.39
N ASP A 16 -0.46 7.76 1.09
CA ASP A 16 -0.71 9.06 0.45
C ASP A 16 -1.47 8.87 -0.87
N TRP A 17 -1.01 7.96 -1.70
CA TRP A 17 -1.69 7.69 -2.97
C TRP A 17 -3.14 7.25 -2.75
N LEU A 18 -3.37 6.33 -1.80
CA LEU A 18 -4.70 5.83 -1.50
C LEU A 18 -5.62 6.94 -0.99
N LEU A 19 -5.14 7.80 -0.10
CA LEU A 19 -5.92 8.91 0.43
C LEU A 19 -6.33 9.89 -0.67
N ARG A 20 -5.42 10.21 -1.59
CA ARG A 20 -5.72 11.09 -2.72
C ARG A 20 -6.66 10.43 -3.73
N ALA A 21 -6.40 9.19 -4.08
CA ALA A 21 -7.17 8.45 -5.08
C ALA A 21 -8.62 8.22 -4.66
N THR A 22 -8.87 8.02 -3.37
CA THR A 22 -10.21 7.81 -2.82
C THR A 22 -10.95 9.11 -2.52
N GLY A 23 -10.26 10.25 -2.56
CA GLY A 23 -10.81 11.54 -2.19
C GLY A 23 -10.95 11.73 -0.68
N LEU A 24 -10.44 10.82 0.15
CA LEU A 24 -10.45 10.98 1.60
C LEU A 24 -9.61 12.18 2.02
N ASP A 25 -8.49 12.40 1.36
CA ASP A 25 -7.67 13.60 1.53
C ASP A 25 -7.03 13.96 0.18
N PRO A 26 -7.72 14.80 -0.63
CA PRO A 26 -7.18 15.17 -1.94
C PRO A 26 -5.91 16.02 -1.87
N TYR A 27 -5.60 16.57 -0.71
CA TYR A 27 -4.42 17.41 -0.48
C TYR A 27 -3.33 16.68 0.31
N SER A 28 -3.44 15.36 0.45
CA SER A 28 -2.44 14.56 1.14
C SER A 28 -1.08 14.67 0.48
N THR A 29 -0.03 14.59 1.29
CA THR A 29 1.36 14.47 0.83
C THR A 29 2.02 13.34 1.59
N ARG A 30 3.10 12.81 1.02
CA ARG A 30 3.89 11.78 1.69
C ARG A 30 4.40 12.27 3.06
N GLU A 31 4.86 13.51 3.13
CA GLU A 31 5.38 14.11 4.36
C GLU A 31 4.30 14.19 5.44
N LYS A 32 3.08 14.57 5.05
CA LYS A 32 1.95 14.60 5.97
C LYS A 32 1.66 13.20 6.52
N VAL A 33 1.68 12.19 5.66
CA VAL A 33 1.43 10.81 6.07
C VAL A 33 2.53 10.29 7.00
N VAL A 34 3.80 10.63 6.74
CA VAL A 34 4.91 10.28 7.64
C VAL A 34 4.62 10.80 9.05
N ALA A 35 4.16 12.05 9.15
CA ALA A 35 3.78 12.63 10.44
C ALA A 35 2.57 11.90 11.06
N GLU A 36 1.55 11.59 10.26
CA GLU A 36 0.37 10.88 10.74
C GLU A 36 0.70 9.44 11.18
N LEU A 37 1.70 8.80 10.57
CA LEU A 37 2.22 7.50 11.01
C LEU A 37 3.05 7.59 12.30
N GLY A 38 3.23 8.80 12.82
CA GLY A 38 3.88 9.01 14.11
C GLY A 38 5.39 8.94 14.08
N TYR A 39 6.01 9.50 13.04
CA TYR A 39 7.48 9.58 12.98
C TYR A 39 8.05 10.29 14.23
N PRO A 40 9.09 9.72 14.87
CA PRO A 40 9.83 8.49 14.56
C PRO A 40 9.29 7.23 15.26
N GLY A 41 8.05 7.21 15.69
CA GLY A 41 7.45 6.10 16.43
C GLY A 41 7.17 4.89 15.56
N CYS A 42 6.10 4.93 14.75
CA CYS A 42 5.69 3.79 13.94
C CYS A 42 6.46 3.67 12.62
N ILE A 43 7.14 4.72 12.20
CA ILE A 43 7.97 4.76 10.99
C ILE A 43 9.25 5.50 11.30
N ASP A 44 10.39 5.00 10.84
CA ASP A 44 11.68 5.70 10.96
C ASP A 44 12.62 5.30 9.81
N GLU A 45 13.76 6.00 9.73
CA GLU A 45 14.75 5.84 8.65
C GLU A 45 15.44 4.49 8.63
N TYR A 46 15.46 3.79 9.75
CA TYR A 46 16.17 2.52 9.90
C TYR A 46 15.28 1.32 9.64
N SER A 47 14.06 1.39 10.12
CA SER A 47 13.12 0.26 10.11
C SER A 47 12.06 0.36 9.02
N GLY A 48 11.85 1.56 8.45
CA GLY A 48 10.68 1.83 7.66
C GLY A 48 9.42 1.76 8.55
N LEU A 49 8.34 1.23 8.05
CA LEU A 49 7.12 1.04 8.84
C LEU A 49 7.30 -0.17 9.76
N LYS A 50 7.10 0.04 11.05
CA LYS A 50 7.27 -1.00 12.07
C LYS A 50 6.06 -1.90 12.25
N ASP A 51 4.86 -1.38 11.96
CA ASP A 51 3.60 -2.09 12.15
C ASP A 51 2.59 -1.60 11.15
N SER A 52 2.10 -2.50 10.30
CA SER A 52 1.12 -2.18 9.26
C SER A 52 -0.22 -1.69 9.83
N ARG A 53 -0.54 -1.97 11.10
CA ARG A 53 -1.71 -1.42 11.75
C ARG A 53 -1.65 0.10 11.88
N CYS A 54 -0.47 0.70 11.78
CA CYS A 54 -0.34 2.15 11.76
C CYS A 54 -0.98 2.76 10.51
N ILE A 55 -0.87 2.09 9.37
CA ILE A 55 -1.56 2.51 8.15
C ILE A 55 -3.08 2.42 8.35
N GLN A 56 -3.55 1.32 8.92
CA GLN A 56 -4.98 1.15 9.23
C GLN A 56 -5.50 2.32 10.08
N ARG A 57 -4.76 2.69 11.12
CA ARG A 57 -5.15 3.80 12.01
C ARG A 57 -5.18 5.14 11.28
N VAL A 58 -4.22 5.39 10.40
CA VAL A 58 -4.21 6.62 9.60
C VAL A 58 -5.47 6.70 8.72
N ILE A 59 -5.79 5.63 8.03
CA ILE A 59 -6.97 5.58 7.16
C ILE A 59 -8.25 5.80 7.99
N GLU A 60 -8.34 5.18 9.16
CA GLU A 60 -9.53 5.27 10.00
C GLU A 60 -9.76 6.66 10.61
N GLN A 61 -8.76 7.54 10.59
CA GLN A 61 -8.94 8.94 10.98
C GLN A 61 -9.85 9.71 10.03
N TYR A 62 -10.13 9.18 8.85
CA TYR A 62 -10.97 9.82 7.83
C TYR A 62 -12.42 9.29 7.84
N ASP A 63 -12.89 8.78 8.99
CA ASP A 63 -14.27 8.30 9.19
C ASP A 63 -14.66 7.12 8.29
N VAL A 64 -13.69 6.30 7.94
CA VAL A 64 -13.91 5.03 7.26
C VAL A 64 -13.33 3.90 8.10
N ARG A 65 -13.80 2.67 7.85
CA ARG A 65 -13.22 1.50 8.48
C ARG A 65 -12.17 0.90 7.54
N ALA A 66 -11.09 0.46 8.13
CA ALA A 66 -10.04 -0.22 7.40
C ALA A 66 -9.78 -1.60 8.04
N ARG A 67 -9.30 -2.53 7.23
CA ARG A 67 -9.00 -3.88 7.69
C ARG A 67 -7.65 -4.30 7.14
N GLN A 68 -7.00 -5.18 7.87
CA GLN A 68 -5.74 -5.80 7.50
C GLN A 68 -5.94 -7.30 7.49
N GLU A 69 -5.50 -7.97 6.43
CA GLU A 69 -5.56 -9.44 6.39
C GLU A 69 -4.44 -10.01 5.53
N TRP A 70 -4.04 -11.24 5.82
CA TRP A 70 -3.16 -12.02 4.96
C TRP A 70 -3.99 -12.54 3.79
N VAL A 71 -3.50 -12.39 2.57
CA VAL A 71 -4.28 -12.70 1.38
C VAL A 71 -3.51 -13.57 0.39
N GLY A 72 -4.23 -14.45 -0.30
CA GLY A 72 -3.75 -15.12 -1.49
C GLY A 72 -4.11 -14.32 -2.74
N TRP A 73 -3.70 -14.84 -3.89
CA TRP A 73 -3.89 -14.15 -5.18
C TRP A 73 -5.37 -13.86 -5.48
N GLU A 74 -6.25 -14.87 -5.35
CA GLU A 74 -7.66 -14.69 -5.66
C GLU A 74 -8.33 -13.65 -4.77
N ARG A 75 -7.99 -13.66 -3.48
CA ARG A 75 -8.54 -12.68 -2.55
C ARG A 75 -8.05 -11.26 -2.88
N ALA A 76 -6.78 -11.14 -3.26
CA ALA A 76 -6.22 -9.85 -3.68
C ALA A 76 -6.95 -9.30 -4.92
N LEU A 77 -7.22 -10.16 -5.91
CA LEU A 77 -7.99 -9.76 -7.10
C LEU A 77 -9.41 -9.33 -6.74
N GLN A 78 -10.05 -10.06 -5.85
CA GLN A 78 -11.39 -9.74 -5.37
C GLN A 78 -11.42 -8.36 -4.69
N LEU A 79 -10.47 -8.09 -3.82
CA LEU A 79 -10.35 -6.80 -3.14
C LEU A 79 -10.07 -5.67 -4.14
N ALA A 80 -9.19 -5.92 -5.11
CA ALA A 80 -8.85 -4.92 -6.12
C ALA A 80 -10.05 -4.49 -6.97
N ARG A 81 -11.04 -5.38 -7.13
CA ARG A 81 -12.27 -5.06 -7.86
C ARG A 81 -13.26 -4.24 -7.02
N SER A 82 -13.17 -4.31 -5.71
CA SER A 82 -14.23 -3.80 -4.84
C SER A 82 -13.80 -2.64 -3.94
N THR A 83 -12.51 -2.43 -3.72
CA THR A 83 -12.06 -1.39 -2.79
C THR A 83 -10.66 -0.92 -3.12
N ALA A 84 -10.28 0.23 -2.54
CA ALA A 84 -8.91 0.70 -2.55
C ALA A 84 -8.11 -0.08 -1.52
N LEU A 85 -6.89 -0.49 -1.89
CA LEU A 85 -6.05 -1.28 -1.00
C LEU A 85 -4.57 -1.01 -1.19
N ILE A 86 -3.83 -1.35 -0.15
CA ILE A 86 -2.37 -1.34 -0.13
C ILE A 86 -1.93 -2.79 0.06
N LEU A 87 -0.92 -3.22 -0.68
CA LEU A 87 -0.32 -4.54 -0.55
C LEU A 87 1.10 -4.44 -0.05
N ASN A 88 1.48 -5.40 0.77
CA ASN A 88 2.85 -5.56 1.26
C ASN A 88 3.22 -7.04 1.21
N SER A 89 4.39 -7.35 0.67
CA SER A 89 4.97 -8.69 0.77
C SER A 89 6.06 -8.67 1.84
N THR A 90 6.01 -9.59 2.77
CA THR A 90 7.06 -9.72 3.78
C THR A 90 8.41 -10.14 3.17
N SER A 91 8.37 -10.80 2.00
CA SER A 91 9.58 -11.17 1.26
C SER A 91 10.17 -10.00 0.46
N TRP A 92 9.32 -9.09 0.01
CA TRP A 92 9.71 -7.93 -0.76
C TRP A 92 10.05 -6.72 0.14
N TYR A 93 9.45 -6.66 1.32
CA TYR A 93 9.61 -5.55 2.28
C TYR A 93 9.23 -4.20 1.67
N HIS A 94 8.15 -4.17 0.91
CA HIS A 94 7.73 -2.97 0.20
C HIS A 94 6.20 -2.86 0.20
N PHE A 95 5.71 -1.62 0.33
CA PHE A 95 4.28 -1.30 0.29
C PHE A 95 3.95 -0.65 -1.03
N VAL A 96 2.87 -1.09 -1.66
CA VAL A 96 2.37 -0.50 -2.90
C VAL A 96 0.85 -0.31 -2.81
N ALA A 97 0.36 0.77 -3.41
CA ALA A 97 -1.08 0.97 -3.56
C ALA A 97 -1.55 0.28 -4.84
N VAL A 98 -2.72 -0.32 -4.81
CA VAL A 98 -3.31 -0.95 -5.98
C VAL A 98 -4.22 0.05 -6.69
N ARG A 99 -3.96 0.28 -7.98
CA ARG A 99 -4.72 1.17 -8.84
C ARG A 99 -5.94 0.48 -9.44
N GLY A 100 -5.90 -0.83 -9.59
CA GLY A 100 -6.95 -1.63 -10.19
C GLY A 100 -6.39 -2.90 -10.83
N LEU A 101 -7.11 -3.42 -11.81
CA LEU A 101 -6.68 -4.59 -12.56
C LEU A 101 -6.33 -4.18 -13.98
N THR A 102 -5.35 -4.86 -14.59
CA THR A 102 -5.07 -4.72 -16.01
C THR A 102 -6.13 -5.47 -16.83
N GLU A 103 -6.15 -5.26 -18.15
CA GLU A 103 -7.10 -5.92 -19.04
C GLU A 103 -6.98 -7.44 -18.99
N ILE A 104 -5.80 -7.96 -18.68
CA ILE A 104 -5.57 -9.40 -18.59
C ILE A 104 -5.69 -9.94 -17.16
N GLY A 105 -6.12 -9.11 -16.21
CA GLY A 105 -6.43 -9.56 -14.86
C GLY A 105 -5.25 -9.58 -13.89
N ASP A 106 -4.18 -8.87 -14.19
CA ASP A 106 -3.07 -8.67 -13.25
C ASP A 106 -3.34 -7.44 -12.37
N LEU A 107 -2.60 -7.34 -11.26
CA LEU A 107 -2.71 -6.19 -10.37
C LEU A 107 -1.93 -5.00 -10.94
N TRP A 108 -2.62 -3.90 -11.15
CA TRP A 108 -2.01 -2.64 -11.58
C TRP A 108 -1.73 -1.81 -10.34
N ILE A 109 -0.46 -1.48 -10.13
CA ILE A 109 -0.02 -0.84 -8.88
C ILE A 109 0.61 0.52 -9.12
N ALA A 110 0.55 1.36 -8.09
CA ALA A 110 1.36 2.55 -7.98
C ALA A 110 2.58 2.19 -7.14
N ASN A 111 3.72 2.04 -7.80
CA ASN A 111 4.98 1.65 -7.15
C ASN A 111 5.88 2.87 -7.04
N SER A 112 6.19 3.28 -5.79
CA SER A 112 6.96 4.48 -5.52
C SER A 112 8.46 4.34 -5.86
N ALA A 113 8.96 3.12 -5.98
CA ALA A 113 10.39 2.88 -6.23
C ALA A 113 10.62 1.76 -7.25
N PRO A 114 10.14 1.89 -8.50
CA PRO A 114 10.20 0.80 -9.47
C PRO A 114 11.61 0.40 -9.86
N LEU A 115 12.57 1.30 -9.76
CA LEU A 115 13.96 1.01 -10.17
C LEU A 115 14.67 0.05 -9.22
N TYR A 116 14.23 -0.05 -7.98
CA TYR A 116 14.88 -0.83 -6.93
C TYR A 116 14.06 -2.03 -6.49
N GLN A 117 12.93 -2.30 -7.14
CA GLN A 117 11.99 -3.31 -6.69
C GLN A 117 11.92 -4.48 -7.66
N ALA A 118 11.50 -5.63 -7.12
CA ALA A 118 11.39 -6.86 -7.89
C ALA A 118 10.32 -6.81 -8.98
N VAL A 119 9.34 -5.91 -8.84
CA VAL A 119 8.27 -5.71 -9.82
C VAL A 119 8.17 -4.23 -10.18
N GLY A 120 7.64 -3.93 -11.37
CA GLY A 120 7.43 -2.57 -11.85
C GLY A 120 6.06 -2.03 -11.45
N GLU A 121 5.20 -1.74 -12.43
CA GLU A 121 3.87 -1.17 -12.22
C GLU A 121 2.77 -2.23 -12.26
N VAL A 122 3.10 -3.49 -12.45
CA VAL A 122 2.15 -4.61 -12.51
C VAL A 122 2.69 -5.76 -11.67
N ILE A 123 1.80 -6.37 -10.87
CA ILE A 123 2.11 -7.62 -10.18
C ILE A 123 1.35 -8.73 -10.90
N THR A 124 2.09 -9.67 -11.49
CA THR A 124 1.53 -10.86 -12.11
C THR A 124 1.38 -11.97 -11.07
N ARG A 125 0.63 -13.03 -11.42
CA ARG A 125 0.56 -14.22 -10.57
C ARG A 125 1.94 -14.81 -10.29
N ARG A 126 2.83 -14.78 -11.28
CA ARG A 126 4.20 -15.26 -11.15
C ARG A 126 4.98 -14.44 -10.13
N ASP A 127 4.87 -13.11 -10.18
CA ASP A 127 5.50 -12.23 -9.20
C ASP A 127 4.94 -12.51 -7.80
N TRP A 128 3.64 -12.69 -7.70
CA TRP A 128 2.96 -12.99 -6.45
C TRP A 128 3.51 -14.25 -5.79
N ASP A 129 3.63 -15.32 -6.58
CA ASP A 129 4.12 -16.62 -6.09
C ASP A 129 5.60 -16.58 -5.73
N ARG A 130 6.37 -15.74 -6.42
CA ARG A 130 7.80 -15.56 -6.17
C ARG A 130 8.07 -14.80 -4.87
N LEU A 131 7.14 -13.96 -4.44
CA LEU A 131 7.28 -13.07 -3.29
C LEU A 131 6.21 -13.40 -2.23
N PRO A 132 6.34 -14.52 -1.51
CA PRO A 132 5.30 -14.94 -0.58
C PRO A 132 5.13 -13.99 0.60
N GLY A 133 4.05 -14.20 1.36
CA GLY A 133 3.77 -13.42 2.56
C GLY A 133 3.06 -12.10 2.27
N TRP A 134 2.01 -12.13 1.46
CA TRP A 134 1.26 -10.95 1.09
C TRP A 134 0.21 -10.57 2.13
N GLN A 135 0.17 -9.28 2.44
CA GLN A 135 -0.77 -8.69 3.37
C GLN A 135 -1.49 -7.53 2.68
N ALA A 136 -2.80 -7.45 2.88
CA ALA A 136 -3.63 -6.37 2.34
C ALA A 136 -4.11 -5.47 3.47
N ILE A 137 -4.10 -4.16 3.21
CA ILE A 137 -4.71 -3.15 4.07
C ILE A 137 -5.71 -2.43 3.17
N TYR A 138 -6.98 -2.42 3.54
CA TYR A 138 -8.02 -1.92 2.64
C TYR A 138 -9.17 -1.25 3.39
N ILE A 139 -9.90 -0.42 2.66
CA ILE A 139 -11.10 0.24 3.17
C ILE A 139 -12.27 -0.74 3.08
N VAL A 140 -13.00 -0.87 4.18
CA VAL A 140 -14.17 -1.74 4.23
C VAL A 140 -15.37 -0.97 3.70
N ASN A 141 -15.98 -1.50 2.64
CA ASN A 141 -17.20 -0.96 2.07
C ASN A 141 -18.39 -1.72 2.65
N ASP A 142 -19.17 -1.05 3.44
CA ASP A 142 -20.38 -1.63 4.04
C ASP A 142 -21.63 -1.27 3.24
#